data_f5e9c060932c9aaf0b7743633c2c31ae
#
_entry.id   f5e9c060932c9aaf0b7743633c2c31ae
#
_cell.length_a   1.000
_cell.length_b   1.000
_cell.length_c   1.000
_cell.angle_alpha   90.00
_cell.angle_beta   90.00
_cell.angle_gamma   90.00
#
_symmetry.space_group_name_H-M   'P 1'
#
loop_
_entity.id
_entity.type
_entity.pdbx_description
1 polymer ?
#
loop_
_entity_poly.entity_id
_entity_poly.type
_entity_poly.pdbx_seq_one_letter_code
_entity_poly.pdbx_strand_id
1 'polypeptide(L)'
;MAPLSPQQRRELDDAHSNRAIKLDPSGYFLIRVDAAAGELVVQHFGNGINEQGLATDPNTGEVLSCRGGGPRTATAEYRGRSAKELGMALTESADPLPLSRLDHALYLGRELQKAELCLEQGLDYVQD
;
A
#
# COMPACT_ATOMS: atom_id res chain seq x y z
N MET A 1 -10.94 30.84 -6.03
CA MET A 1 -11.57 29.52 -5.97
C MET A 1 -11.49 28.98 -4.56
N ALA A 2 -12.62 28.59 -4.01
CA ALA A 2 -12.65 28.05 -2.66
C ALA A 2 -11.93 26.70 -2.61
N PRO A 3 -11.17 26.40 -1.56
CA PRO A 3 -10.54 25.09 -1.40
C PRO A 3 -11.62 24.01 -1.25
N LEU A 4 -11.27 22.80 -1.71
CA LEU A 4 -12.15 21.66 -1.56
C LEU A 4 -12.29 21.30 -0.07
N SER A 5 -13.48 20.91 0.34
CA SER A 5 -13.68 20.35 1.67
C SER A 5 -12.94 19.01 1.78
N PRO A 6 -12.62 18.54 3.01
CA PRO A 6 -11.99 17.22 3.18
C PRO A 6 -12.79 16.08 2.55
N GLN A 7 -14.11 16.16 2.59
CA GLN A 7 -14.99 15.18 1.97
C GLN A 7 -14.90 15.22 0.44
N GLN A 8 -14.95 16.41 -0.15
CA GLN A 8 -14.83 16.58 -1.61
C GLN A 8 -13.47 16.10 -2.10
N ARG A 9 -12.39 16.38 -1.34
CA ARG A 9 -11.06 15.90 -1.68
C ARG A 9 -10.99 14.38 -1.66
N ARG A 10 -11.58 13.73 -0.66
CA ARG A 10 -11.64 12.27 -0.58
C ARG A 10 -12.40 11.67 -1.75
N GLU A 11 -13.55 12.24 -2.08
CA GLU A 11 -14.35 11.78 -3.22
C GLU A 11 -13.57 11.90 -4.53
N LEU A 12 -12.83 12.99 -4.70
CA LEU A 12 -12.01 13.21 -5.89
C LEU A 12 -10.83 12.23 -5.91
N ASP A 13 -10.17 12.02 -4.79
CA ASP A 13 -9.06 11.09 -4.66
C ASP A 13 -9.53 9.65 -4.90
N ASP A 14 -10.69 9.26 -4.36
CA ASP A 14 -11.30 7.95 -4.59
C ASP A 14 -11.63 7.75 -6.07
N ALA A 15 -12.19 8.76 -6.72
CA ALA A 15 -12.47 8.69 -8.15
C ALA A 15 -11.19 8.52 -8.98
N HIS A 16 -10.13 9.25 -8.64
CA HIS A 16 -8.82 9.10 -9.27
C HIS A 16 -8.23 7.71 -9.01
N SER A 17 -8.28 7.25 -7.78
CA SER A 17 -7.78 5.93 -7.37
C SER A 17 -8.51 4.82 -8.10
N ASN A 18 -9.84 4.88 -8.19
CA ASN A 18 -10.63 3.90 -8.91
C ASN A 18 -10.29 3.86 -10.40
N ARG A 19 -10.03 5.04 -11.00
CA ARG A 19 -9.63 5.11 -12.40
C ARG A 19 -8.24 4.54 -12.63
N ALA A 20 -7.30 4.78 -11.72
CA ALA A 20 -5.95 4.22 -11.78
C ALA A 20 -5.97 2.71 -11.54
N ILE A 21 -6.70 2.26 -10.51
CA ILE A 21 -6.85 0.86 -10.14
C ILE A 21 -7.42 0.03 -11.30
N LYS A 22 -8.29 0.62 -12.09
CA LYS A 22 -8.92 -0.04 -13.23
C LYS A 22 -7.92 -0.64 -14.22
N LEU A 23 -6.73 -0.05 -14.32
CA LEU A 23 -5.71 -0.48 -15.27
C LEU A 23 -4.40 -0.94 -14.61
N ASP A 24 -4.29 -0.83 -13.30
CA ASP A 24 -3.07 -1.15 -12.56
C ASP A 24 -3.30 -2.33 -11.60
N PRO A 25 -2.78 -3.53 -11.93
CA PRO A 25 -2.90 -4.68 -11.04
C PRO A 25 -2.02 -4.60 -9.80
N SER A 26 -1.05 -3.67 -9.75
CA SER A 26 -0.14 -3.60 -8.59
C SER A 26 -0.83 -3.16 -7.30
N GLY A 27 -1.88 -2.35 -7.39
CA GLY A 27 -2.62 -1.89 -6.21
C GLY A 27 -1.85 -0.85 -5.38
N TYR A 28 -1.89 -1.02 -4.07
CA TYR A 28 -1.20 -0.11 -3.14
C TYR A 28 -0.61 -0.88 -1.96
N PHE A 29 0.21 -0.20 -1.17
CA PHE A 29 0.80 -0.80 0.03
C PHE A 29 0.72 0.14 1.22
N LEU A 30 0.67 -0.45 2.42
CA LEU A 30 0.72 0.26 3.69
C LEU A 30 1.94 -0.19 4.48
N ILE A 31 2.63 0.76 5.08
CA ILE A 31 3.79 0.51 5.94
C ILE A 31 3.33 0.67 7.39
N ARG A 32 3.70 -0.30 8.22
CA ARG A 32 3.40 -0.27 9.65
C ARG A 32 4.64 -0.60 10.46
N VAL A 33 4.63 -0.18 11.72
CA VAL A 33 5.64 -0.55 12.70
C VAL A 33 4.98 -1.46 13.73
N ASP A 34 5.51 -2.66 13.88
CA ASP A 34 5.10 -3.60 14.92
C ASP A 34 6.10 -3.49 16.07
N ALA A 35 5.84 -2.59 17.01
CA ALA A 35 6.75 -2.32 18.12
C ALA A 35 6.93 -3.53 19.04
N ALA A 36 5.89 -4.35 19.23
CA ALA A 36 5.95 -5.53 20.06
C ALA A 36 6.90 -6.59 19.49
N ALA A 37 6.90 -6.77 18.17
CA ALA A 37 7.79 -7.70 17.47
C ALA A 37 9.16 -7.09 17.12
N GLY A 38 9.30 -5.76 17.21
CA GLY A 38 10.50 -5.06 16.77
C GLY A 38 10.69 -5.10 15.27
N GLU A 39 9.61 -5.05 14.51
CA GLU A 39 9.63 -5.24 13.07
C GLU A 39 8.91 -4.11 12.32
N LEU A 40 9.38 -3.89 11.09
CA LEU A 40 8.65 -3.13 10.08
C LEU A 40 7.79 -4.10 9.28
N VAL A 41 6.62 -3.64 8.85
CA VAL A 41 5.67 -4.45 8.10
C VAL A 41 5.22 -3.68 6.87
N VAL A 42 5.25 -4.32 5.70
CA VAL A 42 4.60 -3.80 4.49
C VAL A 42 3.44 -4.73 4.15
N GLN A 43 2.25 -4.19 4.08
CA GLN A 43 1.06 -4.89 3.63
C GLN A 43 0.75 -4.44 2.21
N HIS A 44 0.69 -5.40 1.30
CA HIS A 44 0.37 -5.14 -0.10
C HIS A 44 -1.09 -5.52 -0.37
N PHE A 45 -1.81 -4.60 -1.00
CA PHE A 45 -3.20 -4.78 -1.40
C PHE A 45 -3.23 -4.79 -2.93
N GLY A 46 -2.93 -5.95 -3.50
CA GLY A 46 -2.91 -6.13 -4.95
C GLY A 46 -4.30 -6.14 -5.54
N ASN A 47 -4.39 -5.87 -6.83
CA ASN A 47 -5.65 -5.86 -7.56
C ASN A 47 -5.64 -6.94 -8.64
N GLY A 48 -6.79 -7.61 -8.82
CA GLY A 48 -7.05 -8.42 -10.01
C GLY A 48 -7.70 -7.55 -11.07
N ILE A 49 -7.71 -8.02 -12.31
CA ILE A 49 -8.45 -7.39 -13.40
C ILE A 49 -9.42 -8.42 -13.95
N ASN A 50 -10.72 -8.09 -13.98
CA ASN A 50 -11.74 -9.00 -14.50
C ASN A 50 -11.87 -8.88 -16.02
N GLU A 51 -12.78 -9.66 -16.60
CA GLU A 51 -13.00 -9.70 -18.05
C GLU A 51 -13.43 -8.35 -18.63
N GLN A 52 -14.09 -7.51 -17.82
CA GLN A 52 -14.51 -6.18 -18.23
C GLN A 52 -13.40 -5.12 -18.06
N GLY A 53 -12.21 -5.54 -17.62
CA GLY A 53 -11.08 -4.61 -17.38
C GLY A 53 -11.20 -3.83 -16.09
N LEU A 54 -12.06 -4.24 -15.16
CA LEU A 54 -12.23 -3.59 -13.87
C LEU A 54 -11.34 -4.21 -12.81
N ALA A 55 -10.83 -3.37 -11.90
CA ALA A 55 -10.04 -3.84 -10.78
C ALA A 55 -10.93 -4.56 -9.76
N THR A 56 -10.45 -5.72 -9.31
CA THR A 56 -11.14 -6.55 -8.32
C THR A 56 -10.24 -6.83 -7.13
N ASP A 57 -10.87 -7.16 -6.00
CA ASP A 57 -10.16 -7.68 -4.83
C ASP A 57 -9.87 -9.16 -5.07
N PRO A 58 -8.59 -9.59 -5.14
CA PRO A 58 -8.26 -10.99 -5.38
C PRO A 58 -8.79 -11.95 -4.31
N ASN A 59 -9.01 -11.45 -3.09
CA ASN A 59 -9.50 -12.28 -1.98
C ASN A 59 -10.99 -12.55 -2.04
N THR A 60 -11.78 -11.64 -2.63
CA THR A 60 -13.25 -11.73 -2.64
C THR A 60 -13.83 -11.76 -4.04
N GLY A 61 -13.09 -11.32 -5.06
CA GLY A 61 -13.59 -11.18 -6.42
C GLY A 61 -14.46 -9.94 -6.65
N GLU A 62 -14.66 -9.13 -5.62
CA GLU A 62 -15.49 -7.93 -5.68
C GLU A 62 -14.85 -6.83 -6.51
N VAL A 63 -15.66 -6.13 -7.32
CA VAL A 63 -15.18 -4.96 -8.07
C VAL A 63 -14.91 -3.83 -7.08
N LEU A 64 -13.68 -3.32 -7.06
CA LEU A 64 -13.24 -2.36 -6.05
C LEU A 64 -14.00 -1.03 -6.11
N SER A 65 -14.38 -0.58 -7.30
CA SER A 65 -15.15 0.66 -7.48
C SER A 65 -16.56 0.58 -6.88
N CYS A 66 -17.08 -0.63 -6.66
CA CYS A 66 -18.42 -0.86 -6.11
C CYS A 66 -18.40 -1.15 -4.61
N ARG A 67 -17.23 -1.15 -4.00
CA ARG A 67 -17.04 -1.63 -2.62
C ARG A 67 -17.52 -0.65 -1.55
N GLY A 68 -17.63 0.61 -1.87
CA GLY A 68 -18.05 1.63 -0.91
C GLY A 68 -17.02 1.94 0.18
N GLY A 69 -15.75 1.63 -0.06
CA GLY A 69 -14.65 1.97 0.86
C GLY A 69 -14.53 1.09 2.09
N GLY A 70 -15.11 -0.10 2.09
CA GLY A 70 -14.97 -1.05 3.19
C GLY A 70 -13.53 -1.56 3.35
N PRO A 71 -13.17 -2.13 4.53
CA PRO A 71 -11.83 -2.63 4.78
C PRO A 71 -11.49 -3.80 3.86
N ARG A 72 -10.21 -3.90 3.47
CA ARG A 72 -9.68 -4.99 2.67
C ARG A 72 -8.70 -5.80 3.48
N THR A 73 -8.56 -7.07 3.11
CA THR A 73 -7.48 -7.93 3.62
C THR A 73 -6.28 -7.81 2.68
N ALA A 74 -5.08 -7.68 3.24
CA ALA A 74 -3.87 -7.64 2.45
C ALA A 74 -3.71 -8.93 1.63
N THR A 75 -3.22 -8.79 0.40
CA THR A 75 -2.92 -9.94 -0.46
C THR A 75 -1.55 -10.54 -0.14
N ALA A 76 -0.65 -9.74 0.42
CA ALA A 76 0.66 -10.21 0.86
C ALA A 76 1.15 -9.32 2.02
N GLU A 77 1.99 -9.89 2.88
CA GLU A 77 2.59 -9.18 3.99
C GLU A 77 4.08 -9.52 4.05
N TYR A 78 4.89 -8.50 4.26
CA TYR A 78 6.35 -8.62 4.33
C TYR A 78 6.84 -8.03 5.65
N ARG A 79 7.80 -8.67 6.30
CA ARG A 79 8.32 -8.25 7.59
C ARG A 79 9.84 -8.24 7.60
N GLY A 80 10.40 -7.34 8.38
CA GLY A 80 11.84 -7.24 8.57
C GLY A 80 12.16 -6.33 9.76
N ARG A 81 13.33 -6.50 10.34
CA ARG A 81 13.75 -5.73 11.52
C ARG A 81 14.37 -4.38 11.16
N SER A 82 14.67 -4.18 9.89
CA SER A 82 15.26 -2.94 9.39
C SER A 82 14.72 -2.67 7.99
N ALA A 83 14.92 -1.46 7.51
CA ALA A 83 14.56 -1.10 6.13
C ALA A 83 15.29 -1.98 5.12
N LYS A 84 16.57 -2.28 5.37
CA LYS A 84 17.37 -3.16 4.50
C LYS A 84 16.80 -4.58 4.46
N GLU A 85 16.53 -5.18 5.61
CA GLU A 85 15.99 -6.53 5.71
C GLU A 85 14.62 -6.63 5.04
N LEU A 86 13.77 -5.65 5.28
CA LEU A 86 12.45 -5.60 4.65
C LEU A 86 12.55 -5.40 3.15
N GLY A 87 13.46 -4.55 2.70
CA GLY A 87 13.72 -4.36 1.26
C GLY A 87 14.12 -5.66 0.58
N MET A 88 14.93 -6.49 1.23
CA MET A 88 15.29 -7.80 0.72
C MET A 88 14.08 -8.73 0.66
N ALA A 89 13.24 -8.72 1.70
CA ALA A 89 12.02 -9.53 1.71
C ALA A 89 11.06 -9.12 0.58
N LEU A 90 10.96 -7.83 0.30
CA LEU A 90 10.11 -7.30 -0.77
C LEU A 90 10.56 -7.73 -2.17
N THR A 91 11.87 -7.91 -2.37
CA THR A 91 12.43 -8.20 -3.69
C THR A 91 12.80 -9.67 -3.90
N GLU A 92 13.18 -10.38 -2.85
CA GLU A 92 13.71 -11.74 -2.92
C GLU A 92 12.72 -12.82 -2.50
N SER A 93 11.54 -12.45 -2.02
CA SER A 93 10.53 -13.43 -1.66
C SER A 93 9.93 -14.12 -2.89
N ALA A 94 9.22 -15.25 -2.64
CA ALA A 94 8.56 -16.00 -3.72
C ALA A 94 7.48 -15.18 -4.42
N ASP A 95 6.92 -14.19 -3.75
CA ASP A 95 5.90 -13.28 -4.28
C ASP A 95 6.36 -11.83 -4.04
N PRO A 96 7.33 -11.34 -4.83
CA PRO A 96 7.88 -10.01 -4.61
C PRO A 96 6.87 -8.90 -4.86
N LEU A 97 7.04 -7.79 -4.13
CA LEU A 97 6.20 -6.62 -4.33
C LEU A 97 6.44 -6.03 -5.73
N PRO A 98 5.39 -5.88 -6.56
CA PRO A 98 5.57 -5.37 -7.92
C PRO A 98 5.78 -3.85 -7.91
N LEU A 99 7.04 -3.42 -8.01
CA LEU A 99 7.44 -2.02 -8.10
C LEU A 99 8.02 -1.75 -9.49
N SER A 100 7.16 -1.33 -10.40
CA SER A 100 7.58 -1.03 -11.79
C SER A 100 7.96 0.43 -12.00
N ARG A 101 7.62 1.31 -11.04
CA ARG A 101 7.85 2.75 -11.15
C ARG A 101 8.93 3.18 -10.16
N LEU A 102 9.89 3.96 -10.65
CA LEU A 102 10.98 4.46 -9.82
C LEU A 102 10.49 5.38 -8.70
N ASP A 103 9.49 6.22 -8.97
CA ASP A 103 8.93 7.12 -7.96
C ASP A 103 8.29 6.35 -6.79
N HIS A 104 7.63 5.23 -7.07
CA HIS A 104 7.08 4.36 -6.03
C HIS A 104 8.19 3.70 -5.21
N ALA A 105 9.27 3.26 -5.87
CA ALA A 105 10.40 2.66 -5.20
C ALA A 105 11.11 3.65 -4.28
N LEU A 106 11.31 4.89 -4.74
CA LEU A 106 11.92 5.94 -3.94
C LEU A 106 11.05 6.33 -2.74
N TYR A 107 9.75 6.43 -2.96
CA TYR A 107 8.79 6.70 -1.89
C TYR A 107 8.84 5.59 -0.83
N LEU A 108 8.79 4.34 -1.26
CA LEU A 108 8.85 3.20 -0.35
C LEU A 108 10.14 3.19 0.46
N GLY A 109 11.28 3.41 -0.21
CA GLY A 109 12.59 3.47 0.46
C GLY A 109 12.65 4.56 1.53
N ARG A 110 12.15 5.75 1.22
CA ARG A 110 12.09 6.87 2.15
C ARG A 110 11.21 6.53 3.36
N GLU A 111 10.03 5.97 3.11
CA GLU A 111 9.08 5.65 4.18
C GLU A 111 9.59 4.51 5.05
N LEU A 112 10.27 3.52 4.50
CA LEU A 112 10.87 2.44 5.28
C LEU A 112 11.99 2.96 6.20
N GLN A 113 12.82 3.89 5.74
CA GLN A 113 13.85 4.52 6.56
C GLN A 113 13.25 5.32 7.70
N LYS A 114 12.21 6.06 7.43
CA LYS A 114 11.47 6.84 8.42
C LYS A 114 10.82 5.92 9.46
N ALA A 115 10.21 4.81 9.02
CA ALA A 115 9.59 3.85 9.90
C ALA A 115 10.63 3.15 10.79
N GLU A 116 11.80 2.82 10.26
CA GLU A 116 12.90 2.24 11.03
C GLU A 116 13.37 3.19 12.14
N LEU A 117 13.51 4.47 11.82
CA LEU A 117 13.89 5.47 12.81
C LEU A 117 12.83 5.58 13.93
N CYS A 118 11.56 5.58 13.56
CA CYS A 118 10.46 5.59 14.54
C CYS A 118 10.51 4.35 15.45
N LEU A 119 10.76 3.19 14.88
CA LEU A 119 10.88 1.94 15.64
C LEU A 119 12.04 2.02 16.64
N GLU A 120 13.20 2.50 16.21
CA GLU A 120 14.38 2.64 17.07
C GLU A 120 14.16 3.62 18.21
N GLN A 121 13.41 4.69 17.98
CA GLN A 121 13.17 5.74 18.96
C GLN A 121 11.89 5.56 19.77
N GLY A 122 11.13 4.52 19.50
CA GLY A 122 9.86 4.28 20.19
C GLY A 122 8.78 5.30 19.85
N LEU A 123 8.86 5.90 18.66
CA LEU A 123 7.90 6.88 18.18
C LEU A 123 6.85 6.21 17.29
N ASP A 124 5.66 6.80 17.27
CA ASP A 124 4.62 6.35 16.35
C ASP A 124 4.99 6.72 14.91
N TYR A 125 4.80 5.78 14.00
CA TYR A 125 5.03 5.99 12.57
C TYR A 125 3.72 6.27 11.86
N VAL A 126 3.73 7.31 11.03
CA VAL A 126 2.60 7.67 10.16
C VAL A 126 3.13 7.79 8.73
N GLN A 127 2.55 7.01 7.85
CA GLN A 127 2.89 7.03 6.43
C GLN A 127 2.36 8.31 5.78
N ASP A 128 3.21 8.98 5.03
CA ASP A 128 2.81 10.18 4.29
C ASP A 128 1.95 9.88 3.07
#